data_d10dbd27c5f6a2238ee59c0c35fb2f98
#
_entry.id   d10dbd27c5f6a2238ee59c0c35fb2f98
#
_cell.length_a   1.000
_cell.length_b   1.000
_cell.length_c   1.000
_cell.angle_alpha   90.00
_cell.angle_beta   90.00
_cell.angle_gamma   90.00
#
_symmetry.space_group_name_H-M   'P 1'
#
loop_
_entity.id
_entity.type
_entity.pdbx_description
1 polymer ?
#
loop_
_entity_poly.entity_id
_entity_poly.type
_entity_poly.pdbx_seq_one_letter_code
_entity_poly.pdbx_strand_id
1 'polypeptide(L)'
;MWGINKRLLPIKAHYFLRYAGTAPLTMLLPLMVRQKGIDAKGIGLLWTVMPIVGLITNSISGTLADYLKAHRTVFITSLTFLTVGLTTMYWLPPVPSYDGAEASLGHPAVNNLTSSALAELNLGVLDDGRSNETQLSLEEILESDSLFLVDPEMVVEEGHALPPDPKTATKEGTVHDTSSLSSTISMLMQFPQFWLVFFALMVEQMGLTTCVMISDAVCFQILGSERHKYGQQRLWGTVGMGLTAIVSGALVDLYSRGLPQQDFLPMIIMALVLMSVDLAVVARMDIPQNKKEKLKMGDVGSALIHPQVLLFLVTVYVVGTSLGLLWVFKLMHIEDVALAWDSGFSNLKLLQGIDMGIETFGGEVPFFFISGMIIQKLGHTPVMAIAIGSLALRCSLYYLVVNPWWFLPIELLNGLSYGLFHTVMASYASHIAPPGAQATLQAIVRACFSSGLSTAGFLGGNLMHSLGGSLTFLAVGIFNFGFCFVFVSLQFLIIKFFSHRKIKGDSGYMSPSSSTPSAEDSSVGIEESSPVKEPLVEDV
;
A
#
# COMPACT_ATOMS: atom_id res chain seq x y z
N MET A 1 14.12 31.15 19.27
CA MET A 1 12.72 31.60 19.01
C MET A 1 12.26 31.02 17.70
N TRP A 2 11.28 30.16 17.71
CA TRP A 2 10.69 29.56 16.52
C TRP A 2 9.74 30.60 15.89
N GLY A 3 10.26 31.46 15.01
CA GLY A 3 9.44 32.38 14.26
C GLY A 3 8.50 31.63 13.32
N ILE A 4 7.20 31.64 13.59
CA ILE A 4 6.18 31.07 12.70
C ILE A 4 6.23 31.85 11.38
N ASN A 5 6.73 31.24 10.32
CA ASN A 5 6.68 31.83 8.99
C ASN A 5 5.22 31.82 8.48
N LYS A 6 4.55 32.96 8.56
CA LYS A 6 3.13 33.12 8.20
C LYS A 6 2.84 32.72 6.74
N ARG A 7 3.84 32.83 5.84
CA ARG A 7 3.70 32.44 4.44
C ARG A 7 3.61 30.93 4.26
N LEU A 8 4.25 30.13 5.15
CA LEU A 8 4.24 28.67 5.11
C LEU A 8 3.08 28.07 5.92
N LEU A 9 2.36 28.87 6.71
CA LEU A 9 1.28 28.38 7.57
C LEU A 9 0.14 27.72 6.79
N PRO A 10 -0.36 28.27 5.67
CA PRO A 10 -1.46 27.66 4.92
C PRO A 10 -1.10 26.27 4.35
N ILE A 11 0.12 26.10 3.83
CA ILE A 11 0.54 24.80 3.27
C ILE A 11 0.76 23.76 4.37
N LYS A 12 1.25 24.14 5.56
CA LYS A 12 1.35 23.25 6.72
C LYS A 12 -0.04 22.82 7.21
N ALA A 13 -0.97 23.76 7.31
CA ALA A 13 -2.36 23.49 7.69
C ALA A 13 -3.03 22.55 6.68
N HIS A 14 -2.82 22.77 5.37
CA HIS A 14 -3.32 21.89 4.32
C HIS A 14 -2.76 20.46 4.48
N TYR A 15 -1.44 20.28 4.61
CA TYR A 15 -0.89 18.95 4.82
C TYR A 15 -1.48 18.27 6.05
N PHE A 16 -1.56 18.98 7.18
CA PHE A 16 -2.13 18.44 8.41
C PHE A 16 -3.60 18.05 8.21
N LEU A 17 -4.46 18.95 7.76
CA LEU A 17 -5.90 18.74 7.63
C LEU A 17 -6.24 17.65 6.61
N ARG A 18 -5.58 17.65 5.46
CA ARG A 18 -5.79 16.66 4.43
C ARG A 18 -5.44 15.25 4.93
N TYR A 19 -4.23 15.05 5.46
CA TYR A 19 -3.83 13.74 5.95
C TYR A 19 -4.64 13.32 7.19
N ALA A 20 -4.95 14.24 8.08
CA ALA A 20 -5.81 13.98 9.22
C ALA A 20 -7.23 13.54 8.82
N GLY A 21 -7.79 14.15 7.78
CA GLY A 21 -9.14 13.81 7.30
C GLY A 21 -9.20 12.58 6.42
N THR A 22 -8.14 12.27 5.65
CA THR A 22 -8.22 11.19 4.66
C THR A 22 -7.50 9.91 5.08
N ALA A 23 -6.35 10.00 5.75
CA ALA A 23 -5.50 8.82 5.97
C ALA A 23 -6.18 7.71 6.79
N PRO A 24 -6.89 7.98 7.88
CA PRO A 24 -7.59 6.93 8.62
C PRO A 24 -8.63 6.20 7.76
N LEU A 25 -9.39 6.93 6.94
CA LEU A 25 -10.37 6.36 6.03
C LEU A 25 -9.71 5.54 4.91
N THR A 26 -8.69 6.10 4.26
CA THR A 26 -7.99 5.43 3.15
C THR A 26 -7.37 4.10 3.59
N MET A 27 -6.80 4.04 4.80
CA MET A 27 -6.21 2.81 5.32
C MET A 27 -7.25 1.76 5.75
N LEU A 28 -8.41 2.20 6.26
CA LEU A 28 -9.52 1.31 6.61
C LEU A 28 -10.46 1.02 5.43
N LEU A 29 -10.22 1.64 4.28
CA LEU A 29 -11.05 1.48 3.08
C LEU A 29 -11.18 0.02 2.61
N PRO A 30 -10.13 -0.84 2.61
CA PRO A 30 -10.28 -2.26 2.30
C PRO A 30 -11.22 -2.98 3.26
N LEU A 31 -11.21 -2.63 4.54
CA LEU A 31 -12.12 -3.18 5.55
C LEU A 31 -13.57 -2.73 5.34
N MET A 32 -13.78 -1.46 4.99
CA MET A 32 -15.11 -0.96 4.63
C MET A 32 -15.66 -1.68 3.40
N VAL A 33 -14.82 -1.94 2.40
CA VAL A 33 -15.16 -2.71 1.20
C VAL A 33 -15.48 -4.17 1.56
N ARG A 34 -14.71 -4.79 2.48
CA ARG A 34 -14.98 -6.12 3.02
C ARG A 34 -16.35 -6.20 3.71
N GLN A 35 -16.70 -5.19 4.51
CA GLN A 35 -18.03 -5.11 5.16
C GLN A 35 -19.20 -4.95 4.15
N LYS A 36 -18.91 -4.47 2.93
CA LYS A 36 -19.91 -4.44 1.83
C LYS A 36 -20.07 -5.80 1.14
N GLY A 37 -19.44 -6.88 1.63
CA GLY A 37 -19.58 -8.23 1.08
C GLY A 37 -18.61 -8.54 -0.07
N ILE A 38 -17.58 -7.71 -0.30
CA ILE A 38 -16.54 -7.98 -1.30
C ILE A 38 -15.39 -8.73 -0.61
N ASP A 39 -15.10 -9.93 -1.10
CA ASP A 39 -14.04 -10.80 -0.59
C ASP A 39 -12.62 -10.28 -0.88
N ALA A 40 -11.60 -10.97 -0.36
CA ALA A 40 -10.20 -10.58 -0.54
C ALA A 40 -9.78 -10.55 -2.02
N LYS A 41 -10.33 -11.43 -2.87
CA LYS A 41 -10.07 -11.43 -4.33
C LYS A 41 -10.65 -10.20 -5.00
N GLY A 42 -11.89 -9.85 -4.70
CA GLY A 42 -12.56 -8.65 -5.21
C GLY A 42 -11.85 -7.38 -4.77
N ILE A 43 -11.44 -7.30 -3.50
CA ILE A 43 -10.61 -6.21 -2.98
C ILE A 43 -9.29 -6.13 -3.75
N GLY A 44 -8.61 -7.25 -3.94
CA GLY A 44 -7.37 -7.32 -4.71
C GLY A 44 -7.52 -6.81 -6.14
N LEU A 45 -8.62 -7.17 -6.81
CA LEU A 45 -8.94 -6.66 -8.16
C LEU A 45 -9.11 -5.13 -8.17
N LEU A 46 -9.90 -4.59 -7.23
CA LEU A 46 -10.10 -3.15 -7.11
C LEU A 46 -8.77 -2.42 -6.89
N TRP A 47 -7.93 -2.88 -5.95
CA TRP A 47 -6.63 -2.30 -5.66
C TRP A 47 -5.57 -2.54 -6.76
N THR A 48 -5.80 -3.47 -7.68
CA THR A 48 -4.97 -3.62 -8.90
C THR A 48 -5.18 -2.45 -9.86
N VAL A 49 -6.42 -2.01 -10.03
CA VAL A 49 -6.77 -0.95 -10.99
C VAL A 49 -6.45 0.45 -10.46
N MET A 50 -6.61 0.69 -9.14
CA MET A 50 -6.49 2.03 -8.55
C MET A 50 -5.14 2.73 -8.81
N PRO A 51 -3.95 2.11 -8.64
CA PRO A 51 -2.68 2.76 -8.95
C PRO A 51 -2.53 3.12 -10.43
N ILE A 52 -3.10 2.32 -11.35
CA ILE A 52 -3.10 2.59 -12.80
C ILE A 52 -3.94 3.83 -13.08
N VAL A 53 -5.15 3.91 -12.51
CA VAL A 53 -6.00 5.11 -12.59
C VAL A 53 -5.25 6.33 -12.08
N GLY A 54 -4.53 6.21 -10.96
CA GLY A 54 -3.71 7.28 -10.40
C GLY A 54 -2.62 7.77 -11.35
N LEU A 55 -1.89 6.87 -12.01
CA LEU A 55 -0.85 7.23 -12.98
C LEU A 55 -1.42 7.99 -14.17
N ILE A 56 -2.52 7.52 -14.74
CA ILE A 56 -3.21 8.16 -15.87
C ILE A 56 -3.73 9.53 -15.45
N THR A 57 -4.40 9.61 -14.30
CA THR A 57 -4.97 10.85 -13.78
C THR A 57 -3.91 11.91 -13.52
N ASN A 58 -2.77 11.55 -12.92
CA ASN A 58 -1.67 12.49 -12.69
C ASN A 58 -1.16 13.12 -14.00
N SER A 59 -1.04 12.33 -15.06
CA SER A 59 -0.58 12.82 -16.36
C SER A 59 -1.58 13.79 -16.99
N ILE A 60 -2.87 13.47 -16.91
CA ILE A 60 -3.95 14.28 -17.47
C ILE A 60 -4.15 15.56 -16.66
N SER A 61 -4.28 15.45 -15.33
CA SER A 61 -4.59 16.59 -14.45
C SER A 61 -3.45 17.60 -14.40
N GLY A 62 -2.18 17.15 -14.43
CA GLY A 62 -1.02 18.03 -14.54
C GLY A 62 -1.02 18.84 -15.82
N THR A 63 -1.24 18.17 -16.96
CA THR A 63 -1.34 18.83 -18.28
C THR A 63 -2.51 19.80 -18.35
N LEU A 64 -3.67 19.39 -17.80
CA LEU A 64 -4.89 20.21 -17.78
C LEU A 64 -4.72 21.46 -16.89
N ALA A 65 -4.13 21.33 -15.71
CA ALA A 65 -3.86 22.43 -14.80
C ALA A 65 -2.95 23.48 -15.44
N ASP A 66 -1.94 23.02 -16.17
CA ASP A 66 -1.00 23.86 -16.89
C ASP A 66 -1.64 24.55 -18.12
N TYR A 67 -2.43 23.80 -18.90
CA TYR A 67 -3.12 24.31 -20.09
C TYR A 67 -4.15 25.39 -19.75
N LEU A 68 -4.98 25.12 -18.74
CA LEU A 68 -6.02 26.05 -18.29
C LEU A 68 -5.47 27.18 -17.40
N LYS A 69 -4.21 27.10 -16.97
CA LYS A 69 -3.61 28.00 -15.96
C LYS A 69 -4.47 28.11 -14.68
N ALA A 70 -5.20 27.05 -14.37
CA ALA A 70 -6.22 27.00 -13.34
C ALA A 70 -5.82 26.08 -12.18
N HIS A 71 -4.55 26.13 -11.72
CA HIS A 71 -4.03 25.27 -10.67
C HIS A 71 -4.89 25.25 -9.41
N ARG A 72 -5.44 26.41 -9.02
CA ARG A 72 -6.33 26.54 -7.85
C ARG A 72 -7.64 25.77 -8.04
N THR A 73 -8.26 25.89 -9.21
CA THR A 73 -9.52 25.18 -9.51
C THR A 73 -9.28 23.66 -9.53
N VAL A 74 -8.23 23.19 -10.19
CA VAL A 74 -7.89 21.77 -10.23
C VAL A 74 -7.59 21.23 -8.82
N PHE A 75 -6.94 22.04 -7.96
CA PHE A 75 -6.68 21.68 -6.57
C PHE A 75 -7.96 21.53 -5.75
N ILE A 76 -8.86 22.51 -5.84
CA ILE A 76 -10.17 22.48 -5.16
C ILE A 76 -10.99 21.28 -5.66
N THR A 77 -11.07 21.06 -6.96
CA THR A 77 -11.80 19.94 -7.58
C THR A 77 -11.23 18.59 -7.13
N SER A 78 -9.90 18.44 -7.09
CA SER A 78 -9.27 17.19 -6.64
C SER A 78 -9.55 16.90 -5.16
N LEU A 79 -9.54 17.93 -4.31
CA LEU A 79 -9.85 17.79 -2.90
C LEU A 79 -11.34 17.43 -2.70
N THR A 80 -12.24 18.00 -3.50
CA THR A 80 -13.65 17.64 -3.51
C THR A 80 -13.87 16.19 -3.96
N PHE A 81 -13.22 15.75 -5.03
CA PHE A 81 -13.31 14.35 -5.51
C PHE A 81 -12.83 13.37 -4.44
N LEU A 82 -11.68 13.66 -3.81
CA LEU A 82 -11.15 12.86 -2.71
C LEU A 82 -12.16 12.73 -1.56
N THR A 83 -12.74 13.85 -1.14
CA THR A 83 -13.70 13.88 -0.04
C THR A 83 -14.97 13.12 -0.40
N VAL A 84 -15.54 13.37 -1.58
CA VAL A 84 -16.77 12.72 -2.06
C VAL A 84 -16.54 11.23 -2.24
N GLY A 85 -15.45 10.81 -2.89
CA GLY A 85 -15.14 9.40 -3.11
C GLY A 85 -15.04 8.62 -1.79
N LEU A 86 -14.25 9.13 -0.83
CA LEU A 86 -14.10 8.49 0.48
C LEU A 86 -15.41 8.41 1.27
N THR A 87 -16.15 9.50 1.32
CA THR A 87 -17.36 9.58 2.17
C THR A 87 -18.53 8.83 1.56
N THR A 88 -18.64 8.79 0.22
CA THR A 88 -19.70 8.06 -0.48
C THR A 88 -19.66 6.57 -0.16
N MET A 89 -18.48 5.98 0.07
CA MET A 89 -18.32 4.57 0.44
C MET A 89 -19.21 4.12 1.60
N TYR A 90 -19.45 4.99 2.56
CA TYR A 90 -20.28 4.66 3.72
C TYR A 90 -21.73 4.35 3.34
N TRP A 91 -22.34 5.16 2.46
CA TRP A 91 -23.75 5.05 2.07
C TRP A 91 -24.02 4.03 0.96
N LEU A 92 -22.98 3.44 0.35
CA LEU A 92 -23.21 2.43 -0.67
C LEU A 92 -23.85 1.17 -0.06
N PRO A 93 -24.84 0.56 -0.76
CA PRO A 93 -25.44 -0.67 -0.32
C PRO A 93 -24.43 -1.83 -0.37
N PRO A 94 -24.58 -2.84 0.51
CA PRO A 94 -23.77 -4.05 0.44
C PRO A 94 -24.03 -4.83 -0.85
N VAL A 95 -23.00 -5.53 -1.32
CA VAL A 95 -23.13 -6.52 -2.40
C VAL A 95 -23.79 -7.77 -1.82
N PRO A 96 -24.80 -8.37 -2.46
CA PRO A 96 -25.41 -9.60 -1.97
C PRO A 96 -24.36 -10.71 -1.79
N SER A 97 -24.40 -11.42 -0.65
CA SER A 97 -23.55 -12.58 -0.43
C SER A 97 -23.95 -13.74 -1.34
N TYR A 98 -23.00 -14.66 -1.60
CA TYR A 98 -23.20 -15.81 -2.48
C TYR A 98 -24.46 -16.61 -2.14
N ASP A 99 -24.67 -16.89 -0.83
CA ASP A 99 -25.87 -17.61 -0.34
C ASP A 99 -27.20 -16.85 -0.56
N GLY A 100 -27.16 -15.51 -0.56
CA GLY A 100 -28.30 -14.65 -0.87
C GLY A 100 -28.55 -14.50 -2.38
N ALA A 101 -27.51 -14.69 -3.20
CA ALA A 101 -27.63 -14.57 -4.66
C ALA A 101 -28.30 -15.78 -5.30
N GLU A 102 -28.05 -16.99 -4.80
CA GLU A 102 -28.78 -18.18 -5.24
C GLU A 102 -30.26 -18.08 -4.86
N ALA A 103 -30.58 -17.49 -3.71
CA ALA A 103 -31.96 -17.22 -3.31
C ALA A 103 -32.61 -16.10 -4.12
N SER A 104 -31.87 -15.10 -4.61
CA SER A 104 -32.41 -13.96 -5.39
C SER A 104 -32.42 -14.17 -6.91
N LEU A 105 -31.49 -14.98 -7.43
CA LEU A 105 -31.47 -15.43 -8.83
C LEU A 105 -32.36 -16.66 -9.05
N GLY A 106 -33.20 -16.92 -8.05
CA GLY A 106 -34.10 -18.04 -7.87
C GLY A 106 -34.49 -18.79 -9.14
N HIS A 107 -34.14 -20.04 -9.17
CA HIS A 107 -34.93 -20.98 -9.92
C HIS A 107 -36.37 -21.00 -9.30
N PRO A 108 -37.38 -20.54 -10.00
CA PRO A 108 -38.77 -20.61 -9.48
C PRO A 108 -39.25 -22.04 -9.23
N ALA A 109 -38.46 -23.05 -9.58
CA ALA A 109 -38.76 -24.46 -9.44
C ALA A 109 -38.44 -25.08 -8.06
N VAL A 110 -37.47 -24.54 -7.30
CA VAL A 110 -37.06 -25.14 -6.01
C VAL A 110 -37.92 -24.65 -4.85
N ASN A 111 -38.39 -23.39 -4.89
CA ASN A 111 -39.30 -22.88 -3.85
C ASN A 111 -40.72 -23.44 -3.94
N ASN A 112 -41.12 -23.94 -5.11
CA ASN A 112 -42.41 -24.62 -5.25
C ASN A 112 -42.37 -26.09 -4.80
N LEU A 113 -41.19 -26.75 -4.84
CA LEU A 113 -41.02 -28.11 -4.34
C LEU A 113 -40.99 -28.20 -2.81
N THR A 114 -40.34 -27.22 -2.14
CA THR A 114 -40.32 -27.19 -0.66
C THR A 114 -41.64 -26.74 -0.06
N SER A 115 -42.38 -25.82 -0.70
CA SER A 115 -43.69 -25.40 -0.24
C SER A 115 -44.76 -26.44 -0.52
N SER A 116 -44.70 -27.22 -1.62
CA SER A 116 -45.62 -28.32 -1.91
C SER A 116 -45.32 -29.54 -1.03
N ALA A 117 -44.04 -29.85 -0.74
CA ALA A 117 -43.67 -30.92 0.19
C ALA A 117 -44.09 -30.63 1.64
N LEU A 118 -43.96 -29.37 2.08
CA LEU A 118 -44.44 -28.91 3.39
C LEU A 118 -45.98 -28.86 3.46
N ALA A 119 -46.67 -28.57 2.35
CA ALA A 119 -48.11 -28.62 2.28
C ALA A 119 -48.66 -30.08 2.27
N GLU A 120 -47.96 -30.99 1.60
CA GLU A 120 -48.32 -32.44 1.64
C GLU A 120 -48.02 -33.07 3.01
N LEU A 121 -46.96 -32.65 3.71
CA LEU A 121 -46.70 -33.09 5.10
C LEU A 121 -47.74 -32.56 6.08
N ASN A 122 -48.26 -31.35 5.90
CA ASN A 122 -49.31 -30.78 6.75
C ASN A 122 -50.73 -31.34 6.44
N LEU A 123 -50.96 -31.84 5.24
CA LEU A 123 -52.24 -32.50 4.88
C LEU A 123 -52.30 -33.97 5.29
N GLY A 124 -51.13 -34.63 5.46
CA GLY A 124 -51.04 -36.00 5.94
C GLY A 124 -51.30 -36.18 7.45
N VAL A 125 -51.26 -35.11 8.24
CA VAL A 125 -51.43 -35.12 9.70
C VAL A 125 -52.87 -34.86 10.14
N LEU A 126 -53.77 -34.49 9.21
CA LEU A 126 -55.16 -34.16 9.57
C LEU A 126 -56.20 -35.24 9.32
N ASP A 127 -55.83 -36.45 8.83
CA ASP A 127 -56.79 -37.47 8.48
C ASP A 127 -56.70 -38.80 9.27
N ASP A 128 -55.99 -38.84 10.42
CA ASP A 128 -56.02 -40.00 11.29
C ASP A 128 -56.40 -39.59 12.73
N GLY A 129 -57.66 -39.52 13.00
CA GLY A 129 -58.24 -39.26 14.29
C GLY A 129 -58.05 -40.43 15.27
N ARG A 130 -56.92 -40.46 15.98
CA ARG A 130 -56.80 -41.20 17.23
C ARG A 130 -55.71 -40.61 18.15
N SER A 131 -56.23 -39.90 19.13
CA SER A 131 -55.80 -39.81 20.53
C SER A 131 -54.33 -40.09 20.95
N ASN A 132 -53.82 -39.08 21.61
CA ASN A 132 -52.87 -39.08 22.77
C ASN A 132 -51.43 -39.48 22.53
N GLU A 133 -50.60 -38.54 23.03
CA GLU A 133 -49.18 -38.64 23.36
C GLU A 133 -48.23 -38.42 22.18
N THR A 134 -47.82 -37.25 22.06
CA THR A 134 -46.43 -36.70 22.03
C THR A 134 -46.39 -35.35 21.32
N GLN A 135 -46.79 -34.28 22.02
CA GLN A 135 -46.26 -32.96 21.74
C GLN A 135 -44.82 -32.94 22.25
N LEU A 136 -43.88 -33.40 21.43
CA LEU A 136 -42.47 -33.03 21.56
C LEU A 136 -42.38 -31.59 21.12
N SER A 137 -42.14 -30.71 22.05
CA SER A 137 -41.96 -29.27 21.79
C SER A 137 -40.78 -29.03 20.86
N LEU A 138 -40.90 -28.04 20.03
CA LEU A 138 -39.81 -27.58 19.13
C LEU A 138 -38.51 -27.29 19.87
N GLU A 139 -38.58 -27.09 21.21
CA GLU A 139 -37.42 -26.87 22.10
C GLU A 139 -36.58 -28.12 22.30
N GLU A 140 -37.17 -29.33 22.35
CA GLU A 140 -36.42 -30.58 22.50
C GLU A 140 -35.66 -30.99 21.20
N ILE A 141 -36.11 -30.54 20.03
CA ILE A 141 -35.38 -30.78 18.76
C ILE A 141 -34.18 -29.83 18.62
N LEU A 142 -34.27 -28.64 19.16
CA LEU A 142 -33.15 -27.67 19.17
C LEU A 142 -32.07 -27.98 20.22
N GLU A 143 -32.41 -28.73 21.29
CA GLU A 143 -31.43 -29.17 22.28
C GLU A 143 -30.68 -30.46 21.88
N SER A 144 -31.15 -31.22 20.89
CA SER A 144 -30.45 -32.43 20.43
C SER A 144 -29.29 -32.19 19.47
N ASP A 145 -29.17 -31.00 18.87
CA ASP A 145 -28.05 -30.63 17.98
C ASP A 145 -26.79 -30.09 18.70
N SER A 146 -26.82 -30.00 20.02
CA SER A 146 -25.67 -29.54 20.81
C SER A 146 -24.75 -30.66 21.33
N LEU A 147 -24.89 -31.91 20.88
CA LEU A 147 -24.13 -33.05 21.38
C LEU A 147 -23.33 -33.80 20.32
N PHE A 148 -22.52 -33.05 19.53
CA PHE A 148 -21.43 -33.61 18.73
C PHE A 148 -20.14 -32.80 18.92
N LEU A 149 -19.69 -32.69 20.19
CA LEU A 149 -18.28 -32.47 20.48
C LEU A 149 -17.72 -33.83 20.89
N VAL A 150 -17.14 -34.52 19.92
CA VAL A 150 -16.38 -35.75 20.17
C VAL A 150 -14.97 -35.35 20.61
N ASP A 151 -14.64 -35.69 21.87
CA ASP A 151 -13.30 -35.70 22.42
C ASP A 151 -12.37 -36.59 21.57
N PRO A 152 -11.15 -36.16 21.23
CA PRO A 152 -10.20 -36.97 20.47
C PRO A 152 -9.24 -37.74 21.37
N GLU A 153 -9.71 -38.49 22.36
CA GLU A 153 -8.91 -39.50 23.04
C GLU A 153 -9.78 -40.73 23.32
N MET A 154 -9.63 -41.70 22.50
CA MET A 154 -9.72 -43.16 22.67
C MET A 154 -10.27 -43.83 21.41
N VAL A 155 -9.44 -44.51 20.68
CA VAL A 155 -9.53 -45.94 20.30
C VAL A 155 -8.35 -46.27 19.42
N VAL A 156 -7.38 -46.95 19.99
CA VAL A 156 -6.43 -47.78 19.28
C VAL A 156 -7.03 -49.19 19.32
N GLU A 157 -7.41 -49.74 18.17
CA GLU A 157 -7.43 -51.20 17.99
C GLU A 157 -7.24 -51.59 16.50
N GLU A 158 -6.47 -52.61 16.35
CA GLU A 158 -5.80 -53.13 15.13
C GLU A 158 -6.77 -53.65 14.07
N GLY A 159 -6.44 -53.31 12.80
CA GLY A 159 -7.04 -53.98 11.65
C GLY A 159 -6.14 -53.83 10.42
N HIS A 160 -5.34 -54.87 10.16
CA HIS A 160 -4.48 -55.00 8.98
C HIS A 160 -5.28 -54.85 7.66
N ALA A 161 -4.90 -53.84 6.85
CA ALA A 161 -5.14 -53.85 5.41
C ALA A 161 -3.96 -53.20 4.69
N LEU A 162 -3.45 -53.92 3.68
CA LEU A 162 -2.29 -53.58 2.84
C LEU A 162 -2.45 -52.19 2.15
N PRO A 163 -1.34 -51.47 1.93
CA PRO A 163 -1.36 -50.20 1.22
C PRO A 163 -1.58 -50.39 -0.30
N PRO A 164 -2.34 -49.54 -0.96
CA PRO A 164 -2.46 -49.57 -2.42
C PRO A 164 -1.21 -48.95 -3.09
N ASP A 165 -0.87 -49.48 -4.23
CA ASP A 165 0.28 -49.16 -5.10
C ASP A 165 0.39 -47.63 -5.43
N PRO A 166 1.63 -47.08 -5.50
CA PRO A 166 1.85 -45.64 -5.71
C PRO A 166 1.90 -45.24 -7.21
N LYS A 167 1.05 -45.77 -8.07
CA LYS A 167 1.10 -45.47 -9.52
C LYS A 167 -0.13 -44.79 -10.14
N THR A 168 -1.11 -44.36 -9.37
CA THR A 168 -2.32 -43.68 -9.93
C THR A 168 -2.68 -42.32 -9.30
N ALA A 169 -1.71 -41.63 -8.71
CA ALA A 169 -1.92 -40.26 -8.18
C ALA A 169 -1.11 -39.25 -9.01
N THR A 170 -1.49 -39.09 -10.26
CA THR A 170 -0.96 -37.95 -11.07
C THR A 170 -2.03 -37.47 -12.05
N LYS A 171 -2.40 -36.22 -11.91
CA LYS A 171 -3.21 -35.37 -12.82
C LYS A 171 -4.68 -35.14 -12.49
N GLU A 172 -4.98 -34.58 -11.31
CA GLU A 172 -6.25 -33.86 -11.17
C GLU A 172 -6.17 -32.60 -10.27
N GLY A 173 -4.95 -32.18 -9.82
CA GLY A 173 -4.76 -31.13 -8.83
C GLY A 173 -4.50 -29.70 -9.35
N THR A 174 -4.43 -29.43 -10.65
CA THR A 174 -3.98 -28.11 -11.16
C THR A 174 -4.93 -27.38 -12.12
N VAL A 175 -6.11 -27.92 -12.42
CA VAL A 175 -7.06 -27.27 -13.34
C VAL A 175 -8.26 -26.63 -12.63
N HIS A 176 -8.46 -26.91 -11.33
CA HIS A 176 -9.63 -26.41 -10.59
C HIS A 176 -9.52 -24.97 -10.09
N ASP A 177 -8.30 -24.41 -9.91
CA ASP A 177 -8.15 -23.08 -9.29
C ASP A 177 -8.38 -21.89 -10.24
N THR A 178 -8.08 -22.03 -11.53
CA THR A 178 -8.31 -20.93 -12.48
C THR A 178 -9.76 -20.76 -12.89
N SER A 179 -10.55 -21.83 -12.89
CA SER A 179 -11.99 -21.79 -13.17
C SER A 179 -12.77 -21.15 -12.03
N SER A 180 -12.36 -21.35 -10.77
CA SER A 180 -13.00 -20.75 -9.60
C SER A 180 -12.70 -19.23 -9.48
N LEU A 181 -11.53 -18.78 -9.90
CA LEU A 181 -11.18 -17.35 -9.91
C LEU A 181 -12.04 -16.57 -10.91
N SER A 182 -12.18 -17.09 -12.12
CA SER A 182 -13.01 -16.49 -13.18
C SER A 182 -14.48 -16.44 -12.79
N SER A 183 -15.00 -17.46 -12.11
CA SER A 183 -16.41 -17.52 -11.70
C SER A 183 -16.75 -16.50 -10.61
N THR A 184 -15.94 -16.37 -9.55
CA THR A 184 -16.21 -15.41 -8.46
C THR A 184 -16.15 -13.96 -8.94
N ILE A 185 -15.14 -13.59 -9.73
CA ILE A 185 -15.02 -12.23 -10.27
C ILE A 185 -16.16 -11.92 -11.25
N SER A 186 -16.49 -12.86 -12.16
CA SER A 186 -17.56 -12.67 -13.12
C SER A 186 -18.92 -12.50 -12.44
N MET A 187 -19.13 -13.18 -11.31
CA MET A 187 -20.33 -13.07 -10.51
C MET A 187 -20.41 -11.71 -9.77
N LEU A 188 -19.32 -11.25 -9.13
CA LEU A 188 -19.29 -9.92 -8.50
C LEU A 188 -19.57 -8.80 -9.50
N MET A 189 -19.07 -8.92 -10.73
CA MET A 189 -19.27 -7.93 -11.80
C MET A 189 -20.72 -7.85 -12.29
N GLN A 190 -21.57 -8.83 -12.01
CA GLN A 190 -22.99 -8.80 -12.35
C GLN A 190 -23.80 -7.88 -11.42
N PHE A 191 -23.32 -7.59 -10.23
CA PHE A 191 -24.01 -6.75 -9.26
C PHE A 191 -23.73 -5.26 -9.49
N PRO A 192 -24.75 -4.41 -9.65
CA PRO A 192 -24.59 -2.96 -9.77
C PRO A 192 -23.84 -2.35 -8.58
N GLN A 193 -23.98 -2.92 -7.37
CA GLN A 193 -23.33 -2.48 -6.15
C GLN A 193 -21.81 -2.55 -6.24
N PHE A 194 -21.26 -3.60 -6.88
CA PHE A 194 -19.82 -3.71 -7.15
C PHE A 194 -19.32 -2.52 -7.99
N TRP A 195 -20.04 -2.16 -9.04
CA TRP A 195 -19.66 -1.03 -9.89
C TRP A 195 -19.78 0.32 -9.17
N LEU A 196 -20.76 0.49 -8.27
CA LEU A 196 -20.86 1.69 -7.45
C LEU A 196 -19.64 1.84 -6.54
N VAL A 197 -19.19 0.74 -5.89
CA VAL A 197 -17.95 0.71 -5.11
C VAL A 197 -16.75 1.04 -5.99
N PHE A 198 -16.64 0.42 -7.16
CA PHE A 198 -15.56 0.66 -8.10
C PHE A 198 -15.49 2.12 -8.53
N PHE A 199 -16.60 2.74 -8.92
CA PHE A 199 -16.63 4.15 -9.33
C PHE A 199 -16.35 5.11 -8.17
N ALA A 200 -16.81 4.82 -6.95
CA ALA A 200 -16.49 5.61 -5.77
C ALA A 200 -14.97 5.59 -5.48
N LEU A 201 -14.34 4.42 -5.56
CA LEU A 201 -12.89 4.26 -5.44
C LEU A 201 -12.13 4.96 -6.57
N MET A 202 -12.63 4.92 -7.81
CA MET A 202 -12.02 5.68 -8.92
C MET A 202 -12.03 7.18 -8.65
N VAL A 203 -13.15 7.74 -8.21
CA VAL A 203 -13.28 9.18 -7.89
C VAL A 203 -12.35 9.54 -6.73
N GLU A 204 -12.28 8.71 -5.69
CA GLU A 204 -11.33 8.85 -4.58
C GLU A 204 -9.89 8.88 -5.08
N GLN A 205 -9.48 7.89 -5.86
CA GLN A 205 -8.12 7.73 -6.34
C GLN A 205 -7.70 8.87 -7.28
N MET A 206 -8.61 9.34 -8.16
CA MET A 206 -8.38 10.52 -9.00
C MET A 206 -8.17 11.77 -8.17
N GLY A 207 -9.01 11.97 -7.14
CA GLY A 207 -8.88 13.05 -6.18
C GLY A 207 -7.57 12.99 -5.41
N LEU A 208 -7.25 11.83 -4.83
CA LEU A 208 -6.06 11.59 -4.01
C LEU A 208 -4.77 11.90 -4.78
N THR A 209 -4.58 11.28 -5.94
CA THR A 209 -3.33 11.41 -6.70
C THR A 209 -3.14 12.82 -7.23
N THR A 210 -4.18 13.45 -7.76
CA THR A 210 -4.13 14.85 -8.23
C THR A 210 -3.86 15.82 -7.08
N CYS A 211 -4.54 15.63 -5.94
CA CYS A 211 -4.35 16.47 -4.75
C CYS A 211 -2.90 16.39 -4.24
N VAL A 212 -2.32 15.17 -4.13
CA VAL A 212 -0.92 14.98 -3.72
C VAL A 212 0.03 15.70 -4.69
N MET A 213 -0.14 15.50 -5.99
CA MET A 213 0.71 16.13 -7.01
C MET A 213 0.69 17.66 -6.93
N ILE A 214 -0.50 18.26 -6.84
CA ILE A 214 -0.65 19.72 -6.79
C ILE A 214 -0.15 20.27 -5.45
N SER A 215 -0.43 19.61 -4.32
CA SER A 215 0.08 20.00 -3.00
C SER A 215 1.60 20.10 -2.98
N ASP A 216 2.28 19.09 -3.54
CA ASP A 216 3.74 19.06 -3.60
C ASP A 216 4.26 20.17 -4.53
N ALA A 217 3.65 20.39 -5.70
CA ALA A 217 4.02 21.44 -6.63
C ALA A 217 3.85 22.83 -5.99
N VAL A 218 2.73 23.10 -5.35
CA VAL A 218 2.45 24.36 -4.63
C VAL A 218 3.42 24.57 -3.48
N CYS A 219 3.74 23.52 -2.71
CA CYS A 219 4.71 23.59 -1.64
C CYS A 219 6.10 24.01 -2.15
N PHE A 220 6.59 23.40 -3.25
CA PHE A 220 7.87 23.77 -3.86
C PHE A 220 7.87 25.20 -4.41
N GLN A 221 6.73 25.67 -4.95
CA GLN A 221 6.60 27.05 -5.43
C GLN A 221 6.64 28.07 -4.28
N ILE A 222 5.98 27.76 -3.15
CA ILE A 222 5.99 28.64 -1.96
C ILE A 222 7.38 28.68 -1.32
N LEU A 223 8.10 27.54 -1.28
CA LEU A 223 9.45 27.43 -0.73
C LEU A 223 10.51 28.14 -1.57
N GLY A 224 10.31 28.22 -2.91
CA GLY A 224 11.25 28.87 -3.81
C GLY A 224 12.68 28.32 -3.72
N SER A 225 13.63 29.10 -3.21
CA SER A 225 15.03 28.67 -3.00
C SER A 225 15.21 27.70 -1.83
N GLU A 226 14.27 27.65 -0.88
CA GLU A 226 14.36 26.81 0.32
C GLU A 226 13.76 25.41 0.12
N ARG A 227 13.88 24.82 -1.09
CA ARG A 227 13.32 23.50 -1.42
C ARG A 227 13.74 22.38 -0.45
N HIS A 228 14.89 22.47 0.17
CA HIS A 228 15.38 21.53 1.19
C HIS A 228 14.47 21.45 2.44
N LYS A 229 13.62 22.47 2.69
CA LYS A 229 12.65 22.49 3.79
C LYS A 229 11.31 21.81 3.46
N TYR A 230 11.16 21.20 2.28
CA TYR A 230 9.93 20.51 1.88
C TYR A 230 9.50 19.43 2.88
N GLY A 231 10.43 18.59 3.33
CA GLY A 231 10.15 17.53 4.32
C GLY A 231 9.54 18.07 5.62
N GLN A 232 9.98 19.25 6.08
CA GLN A 232 9.43 19.89 7.29
C GLN A 232 7.97 20.36 7.10
N GLN A 233 7.54 20.67 5.88
CA GLN A 233 6.15 21.02 5.60
C GLN A 233 5.30 19.76 5.55
N ARG A 234 5.76 18.72 4.85
CA ARG A 234 5.06 17.44 4.70
C ARG A 234 4.93 16.68 6.02
N LEU A 235 5.88 16.86 6.95
CA LEU A 235 5.83 16.26 8.30
C LEU A 235 4.51 16.56 9.03
N TRP A 236 3.91 17.74 8.83
CA TRP A 236 2.63 18.08 9.42
C TRP A 236 1.50 17.16 8.98
N GLY A 237 1.58 16.66 7.74
CA GLY A 237 0.66 15.64 7.26
C GLY A 237 0.82 14.31 8.03
N THR A 238 2.05 13.86 8.20
CA THR A 238 2.35 12.64 8.98
C THR A 238 1.86 12.76 10.42
N VAL A 239 2.07 13.93 11.06
CA VAL A 239 1.54 14.20 12.42
C VAL A 239 0.01 14.16 12.44
N GLY A 240 -0.64 14.78 11.45
CA GLY A 240 -2.11 14.75 11.31
C GLY A 240 -2.64 13.32 11.19
N MET A 241 -2.02 12.52 10.31
CA MET A 241 -2.38 11.11 10.09
C MET A 241 -2.32 10.28 11.37
N GLY A 242 -1.17 10.27 12.05
CA GLY A 242 -0.98 9.44 13.24
C GLY A 242 -1.90 9.82 14.40
N LEU A 243 -2.12 11.14 14.62
CA LEU A 243 -3.01 11.63 15.67
C LEU A 243 -4.46 11.21 15.40
N THR A 244 -4.94 11.43 14.18
CA THR A 244 -6.34 11.15 13.85
C THR A 244 -6.62 9.67 13.65
N ALA A 245 -5.63 8.85 13.32
CA ALA A 245 -5.78 7.40 13.28
C ALA A 245 -6.17 6.83 14.65
N ILE A 246 -5.48 7.23 15.72
CA ILE A 246 -5.77 6.80 17.09
C ILE A 246 -7.15 7.31 17.53
N VAL A 247 -7.42 8.61 17.30
CA VAL A 247 -8.70 9.23 17.70
C VAL A 247 -9.87 8.59 16.97
N SER A 248 -9.75 8.36 15.65
CA SER A 248 -10.81 7.77 14.84
C SER A 248 -11.10 6.32 15.22
N GLY A 249 -10.05 5.52 15.48
CA GLY A 249 -10.21 4.14 15.95
C GLY A 249 -10.97 4.08 17.29
N ALA A 250 -10.58 4.94 18.25
CA ALA A 250 -11.27 5.04 19.53
C ALA A 250 -12.74 5.49 19.40
N LEU A 251 -13.02 6.45 18.52
CA LEU A 251 -14.37 6.94 18.28
C LEU A 251 -15.27 5.88 17.64
N VAL A 252 -14.73 5.12 16.67
CA VAL A 252 -15.47 4.01 16.02
C VAL A 252 -15.81 2.94 17.03
N ASP A 253 -14.85 2.46 17.84
CA ASP A 253 -15.11 1.43 18.86
C ASP A 253 -16.09 1.92 19.93
N LEU A 254 -15.97 3.20 20.36
CA LEU A 254 -16.89 3.77 21.34
C LEU A 254 -18.32 3.86 20.82
N TYR A 255 -18.50 4.30 19.57
CA TYR A 255 -19.80 4.46 18.93
C TYR A 255 -20.45 3.12 18.59
N SER A 256 -19.63 2.12 18.22
CA SER A 256 -20.11 0.80 17.80
C SER A 256 -20.43 -0.15 18.95
N ARG A 257 -20.28 0.29 20.22
CA ARG A 257 -20.61 -0.54 21.40
C ARG A 257 -22.07 -1.00 21.36
N GLY A 258 -22.27 -2.30 21.33
CA GLY A 258 -23.61 -2.91 21.29
C GLY A 258 -24.23 -2.99 19.89
N LEU A 259 -23.53 -2.59 18.84
CA LEU A 259 -23.93 -2.81 17.46
C LEU A 259 -23.40 -4.16 16.96
N PRO A 260 -24.13 -4.87 16.08
CA PRO A 260 -23.71 -6.16 15.53
C PRO A 260 -22.48 -6.04 14.61
N GLN A 261 -22.27 -4.87 14.02
CA GLN A 261 -21.11 -4.56 13.18
C GLN A 261 -20.57 -3.17 13.55
N GLN A 262 -19.28 -2.98 13.26
CA GLN A 262 -18.65 -1.69 13.50
C GLN A 262 -19.13 -0.64 12.51
N ASP A 263 -19.52 0.53 13.03
CA ASP A 263 -20.01 1.65 12.25
C ASP A 263 -18.95 2.75 12.15
N PHE A 264 -18.56 3.08 10.92
CA PHE A 264 -17.55 4.08 10.61
C PHE A 264 -18.09 5.53 10.59
N LEU A 265 -19.35 5.75 10.93
CA LEU A 265 -19.98 7.10 10.89
C LEU A 265 -19.16 8.19 11.60
N PRO A 266 -18.63 7.98 12.83
CA PRO A 266 -17.84 9.00 13.50
C PRO A 266 -16.59 9.41 12.71
N MET A 267 -15.94 8.47 12.05
CA MET A 267 -14.77 8.70 11.21
C MET A 267 -15.14 9.49 9.95
N ILE A 268 -16.28 9.19 9.33
CA ILE A 268 -16.80 9.92 8.17
C ILE A 268 -17.09 11.38 8.53
N ILE A 269 -17.75 11.61 9.67
CA ILE A 269 -18.06 12.96 10.15
C ILE A 269 -16.76 13.75 10.41
N MET A 270 -15.79 13.12 11.08
CA MET A 270 -14.50 13.74 11.35
C MET A 270 -13.77 14.10 10.04
N ALA A 271 -13.76 13.20 9.06
CA ALA A 271 -13.18 13.45 7.75
C ALA A 271 -13.87 14.61 7.03
N LEU A 272 -15.20 14.64 7.00
CA LEU A 272 -15.98 15.72 6.38
C LEU A 272 -15.65 17.08 7.00
N VAL A 273 -15.57 17.16 8.33
CA VAL A 273 -15.22 18.40 9.03
C VAL A 273 -13.80 18.85 8.67
N LEU A 274 -12.81 17.96 8.80
CA LEU A 274 -11.40 18.29 8.53
C LEU A 274 -11.19 18.66 7.06
N MET A 275 -11.77 17.93 6.13
CA MET A 275 -11.66 18.20 4.69
C MET A 275 -12.40 19.47 4.28
N SER A 276 -13.52 19.81 4.92
CA SER A 276 -14.22 21.10 4.69
C SER A 276 -13.38 22.29 5.14
N VAL A 277 -12.70 22.15 6.28
CA VAL A 277 -11.76 23.19 6.77
C VAL A 277 -10.56 23.28 5.82
N ASP A 278 -10.03 22.13 5.34
CA ASP A 278 -8.92 22.11 4.38
C ASP A 278 -9.31 22.78 3.06
N LEU A 279 -10.50 22.51 2.56
CA LEU A 279 -11.04 23.15 1.36
C LEU A 279 -11.08 24.67 1.51
N ALA A 280 -11.50 25.17 2.70
CA ALA A 280 -11.49 26.59 3.00
C ALA A 280 -10.07 27.19 3.07
N VAL A 281 -9.09 26.43 3.58
CA VAL A 281 -7.68 26.83 3.61
C VAL A 281 -7.12 26.91 2.19
N VAL A 282 -7.33 25.88 1.37
CA VAL A 282 -6.86 25.84 -0.03
C VAL A 282 -7.53 26.93 -0.88
N ALA A 283 -8.83 27.20 -0.65
CA ALA A 283 -9.55 28.25 -1.35
C ALA A 283 -8.99 29.66 -1.08
N ARG A 284 -8.33 29.88 0.06
CA ARG A 284 -7.70 31.15 0.44
C ARG A 284 -6.18 31.18 0.25
N MET A 285 -5.58 30.07 -0.18
CA MET A 285 -4.14 29.96 -0.36
C MET A 285 -3.67 30.71 -1.61
N ASP A 286 -2.63 31.52 -1.49
CA ASP A 286 -1.98 32.15 -2.63
C ASP A 286 -1.05 31.16 -3.32
N ILE A 287 -1.40 30.78 -4.55
CA ILE A 287 -0.64 29.84 -5.37
C ILE A 287 0.18 30.62 -6.39
N PRO A 288 1.53 30.67 -6.25
CA PRO A 288 2.39 31.37 -7.20
C PRO A 288 2.34 30.67 -8.56
N GLN A 289 2.29 31.44 -9.65
CA GLN A 289 2.42 30.89 -11.01
C GLN A 289 3.88 30.97 -11.46
N ASN A 290 4.54 29.84 -11.65
CA ASN A 290 5.93 29.80 -12.11
C ASN A 290 6.02 29.44 -13.59
N LYS A 291 7.07 30.00 -14.27
CA LYS A 291 7.42 29.68 -15.65
C LYS A 291 8.07 28.30 -15.73
N LYS A 292 7.67 27.50 -16.73
CA LYS A 292 8.18 26.15 -16.98
C LYS A 292 9.66 26.18 -17.40
N GLU A 293 10.47 25.31 -16.81
CA GLU A 293 11.76 24.89 -17.37
C GLU A 293 11.51 23.84 -18.46
N LYS A 294 12.13 24.03 -19.64
CA LYS A 294 12.02 23.09 -20.76
C LYS A 294 12.83 21.83 -20.46
N LEU A 295 12.16 20.65 -20.43
CA LEU A 295 12.79 19.35 -20.29
C LEU A 295 13.59 18.97 -21.54
N LYS A 296 14.83 18.45 -21.34
CA LYS A 296 15.60 17.75 -22.39
C LYS A 296 15.45 16.24 -22.16
N MET A 297 14.66 15.56 -23.00
CA MET A 297 14.33 14.13 -22.83
C MET A 297 15.40 13.14 -23.39
N GLY A 298 16.41 13.62 -24.15
CA GLY A 298 17.34 12.74 -24.89
C GLY A 298 18.27 11.87 -24.02
N ASP A 299 18.66 12.35 -22.85
CA ASP A 299 19.71 11.68 -22.03
C ASP A 299 19.17 10.66 -21.02
N VAL A 300 17.85 10.62 -20.83
CA VAL A 300 17.19 9.72 -19.85
C VAL A 300 17.25 8.26 -20.31
N GLY A 301 17.08 8.01 -21.62
CA GLY A 301 17.05 6.66 -22.16
C GLY A 301 18.37 5.89 -21.96
N SER A 302 19.50 6.56 -22.11
CA SER A 302 20.83 5.95 -21.91
C SER A 302 21.10 5.65 -20.44
N ALA A 303 20.63 6.48 -19.52
CA ALA A 303 20.76 6.26 -18.08
C ALA A 303 19.95 5.04 -17.61
N LEU A 304 18.77 4.80 -18.18
CA LEU A 304 17.88 3.69 -17.80
C LEU A 304 18.43 2.30 -18.17
N ILE A 305 19.29 2.20 -19.20
CA ILE A 305 19.86 0.91 -19.65
C ILE A 305 21.01 0.46 -18.76
N HIS A 306 21.55 1.32 -17.90
CA HIS A 306 22.65 0.95 -17.01
C HIS A 306 22.22 -0.15 -16.01
N PRO A 307 22.98 -1.26 -15.85
CA PRO A 307 22.57 -2.40 -15.01
C PRO A 307 22.24 -2.04 -13.56
N GLN A 308 22.95 -1.07 -12.98
CA GLN A 308 22.66 -0.59 -11.62
C GLN A 308 21.31 0.10 -11.52
N VAL A 309 20.95 0.89 -12.55
CA VAL A 309 19.66 1.59 -12.61
C VAL A 309 18.52 0.60 -12.84
N LEU A 310 18.73 -0.39 -13.70
CA LEU A 310 17.73 -1.44 -13.93
C LEU A 310 17.49 -2.26 -12.65
N LEU A 311 18.55 -2.67 -11.94
CA LEU A 311 18.43 -3.38 -10.66
C LEU A 311 17.71 -2.52 -9.61
N PHE A 312 17.99 -1.22 -9.58
CA PHE A 312 17.28 -0.28 -8.72
C PHE A 312 15.79 -0.21 -9.04
N LEU A 313 15.40 -0.09 -10.31
CA LEU A 313 13.99 -0.06 -10.71
C LEU A 313 13.26 -1.36 -10.38
N VAL A 314 13.90 -2.51 -10.59
CA VAL A 314 13.37 -3.82 -10.15
C VAL A 314 13.18 -3.85 -8.64
N THR A 315 14.15 -3.33 -7.88
CA THR A 315 14.03 -3.24 -6.41
C THR A 315 12.86 -2.35 -5.98
N VAL A 316 12.69 -1.20 -6.62
CA VAL A 316 11.56 -0.29 -6.36
C VAL A 316 10.22 -0.98 -6.65
N TYR A 317 10.13 -1.73 -7.74
CA TYR A 317 8.93 -2.50 -8.08
C TYR A 317 8.63 -3.60 -7.06
N VAL A 318 9.63 -4.41 -6.68
CA VAL A 318 9.46 -5.52 -5.72
C VAL A 318 9.07 -5.01 -4.34
N VAL A 319 9.75 -3.96 -3.84
CA VAL A 319 9.41 -3.34 -2.56
C VAL A 319 8.04 -2.68 -2.62
N GLY A 320 7.71 -2.03 -3.75
CA GLY A 320 6.36 -1.48 -3.99
C GLY A 320 5.28 -2.55 -3.93
N THR A 321 5.52 -3.74 -4.49
CA THR A 321 4.60 -4.88 -4.41
C THR A 321 4.42 -5.35 -2.96
N SER A 322 5.50 -5.50 -2.21
CA SER A 322 5.44 -5.98 -0.82
C SER A 322 4.77 -4.96 0.12
N LEU A 323 5.08 -3.67 -0.02
CA LEU A 323 4.45 -2.59 0.74
C LEU A 323 2.98 -2.40 0.37
N GLY A 324 2.64 -2.54 -0.92
CA GLY A 324 1.25 -2.47 -1.37
C GLY A 324 0.39 -3.57 -0.74
N LEU A 325 0.93 -4.79 -0.63
CA LEU A 325 0.26 -5.89 0.04
C LEU A 325 0.03 -5.58 1.54
N LEU A 326 1.04 -5.01 2.22
CA LEU A 326 0.89 -4.54 3.59
C LEU A 326 -0.21 -3.48 3.72
N TRP A 327 -0.21 -2.46 2.88
CA TRP A 327 -1.17 -1.36 2.97
C TRP A 327 -2.62 -1.78 2.73
N VAL A 328 -2.84 -2.79 1.89
CA VAL A 328 -4.20 -3.27 1.58
C VAL A 328 -4.69 -4.31 2.60
N PHE A 329 -3.83 -5.26 2.96
CA PHE A 329 -4.28 -6.47 3.67
C PHE A 329 -3.85 -6.57 5.12
N LYS A 330 -2.93 -5.71 5.61
CA LYS A 330 -2.45 -5.75 7.01
C LYS A 330 -3.59 -5.60 8.02
N LEU A 331 -4.41 -4.56 7.85
CA LEU A 331 -5.50 -4.29 8.80
C LEU A 331 -6.59 -5.37 8.76
N MET A 332 -6.80 -6.02 7.62
CA MET A 332 -7.66 -7.20 7.51
C MET A 332 -7.08 -8.38 8.28
N HIS A 333 -5.76 -8.60 8.17
CA HIS A 333 -5.07 -9.65 8.91
C HIS A 333 -5.09 -9.40 10.43
N ILE A 334 -4.90 -8.16 10.88
CA ILE A 334 -5.04 -7.78 12.29
C ILE A 334 -6.45 -8.11 12.80
N GLU A 335 -7.48 -7.82 12.00
CA GLU A 335 -8.87 -8.14 12.32
C GLU A 335 -9.09 -9.65 12.43
N ASP A 336 -8.60 -10.42 11.44
CA ASP A 336 -8.72 -11.89 11.44
C ASP A 336 -8.02 -12.52 12.67
N VAL A 337 -6.82 -12.04 13.04
CA VAL A 337 -6.08 -12.51 14.24
C VAL A 337 -6.80 -12.10 15.52
N ALA A 338 -7.33 -10.87 15.60
CA ALA A 338 -8.03 -10.39 16.78
C ALA A 338 -9.32 -11.18 17.05
N LEU A 339 -10.11 -11.46 16.00
CA LEU A 339 -11.34 -12.25 16.10
C LEU A 339 -11.06 -13.73 16.38
N ALA A 340 -9.94 -14.27 15.88
CA ALA A 340 -9.49 -15.62 16.22
C ALA A 340 -8.99 -15.73 17.67
N TRP A 341 -8.39 -14.65 18.22
CA TRP A 341 -7.95 -14.58 19.62
C TRP A 341 -9.13 -14.47 20.59
N ASP A 342 -10.10 -13.62 20.27
CA ASP A 342 -11.31 -13.38 21.05
C ASP A 342 -12.42 -12.91 20.09
N SER A 343 -13.46 -13.72 19.93
CA SER A 343 -14.61 -13.41 19.06
C SER A 343 -15.38 -12.15 19.51
N GLY A 344 -15.23 -11.76 20.78
CA GLY A 344 -15.80 -10.54 21.38
C GLY A 344 -14.84 -9.36 21.48
N PHE A 345 -13.72 -9.35 20.74
CA PHE A 345 -12.67 -8.34 20.85
C PHE A 345 -13.20 -6.90 20.64
N SER A 346 -13.41 -6.18 21.74
CA SER A 346 -14.17 -4.93 21.77
C SER A 346 -13.41 -3.69 21.29
N ASN A 347 -12.06 -3.72 21.28
CA ASN A 347 -11.21 -2.55 20.98
C ASN A 347 -10.45 -2.71 19.65
N LEU A 348 -11.08 -3.31 18.65
CA LEU A 348 -10.44 -3.67 17.39
C LEU A 348 -10.00 -2.44 16.59
N LYS A 349 -10.86 -1.43 16.46
CA LYS A 349 -10.54 -0.22 15.68
C LYS A 349 -9.59 0.71 16.43
N LEU A 350 -9.65 0.72 17.75
CA LEU A 350 -8.63 1.37 18.57
C LEU A 350 -7.25 0.71 18.38
N LEU A 351 -7.18 -0.63 18.40
CA LEU A 351 -5.95 -1.36 18.13
C LEU A 351 -5.38 -0.99 16.74
N GLN A 352 -6.21 -1.02 15.69
CA GLN A 352 -5.83 -0.63 14.33
C GLN A 352 -5.40 0.84 14.26
N GLY A 353 -6.05 1.74 14.99
CA GLY A 353 -5.67 3.15 15.09
C GLY A 353 -4.34 3.37 15.82
N ILE A 354 -4.08 2.63 16.91
CA ILE A 354 -2.79 2.66 17.63
C ILE A 354 -1.68 2.08 16.76
N ASP A 355 -1.94 0.99 16.03
CA ASP A 355 -1.04 0.37 15.07
C ASP A 355 -0.55 1.41 14.03
N MET A 356 -1.47 2.12 13.39
CA MET A 356 -1.16 3.22 12.47
C MET A 356 -0.42 4.38 13.17
N GLY A 357 -0.77 4.69 14.40
CA GLY A 357 -0.11 5.72 15.21
C GLY A 357 1.35 5.36 15.50
N ILE A 358 1.63 4.12 15.88
CA ILE A 358 2.99 3.61 16.13
C ILE A 358 3.78 3.54 14.82
N GLU A 359 3.18 3.01 13.75
CA GLU A 359 3.75 3.00 12.41
C GLU A 359 4.23 4.41 12.00
N THR A 360 3.43 5.42 12.30
CA THR A 360 3.69 6.82 11.96
C THR A 360 4.71 7.46 12.90
N PHE A 361 4.42 7.51 14.21
CA PHE A 361 5.24 8.26 15.19
C PHE A 361 6.49 7.51 15.62
N GLY A 362 6.41 6.19 15.77
CA GLY A 362 7.54 5.33 16.13
C GLY A 362 8.39 4.93 14.94
N GLY A 363 7.75 4.72 13.79
CA GLY A 363 8.39 4.30 12.54
C GLY A 363 8.78 5.48 11.65
N GLU A 364 7.83 6.07 10.93
CA GLU A 364 8.13 7.00 9.83
C GLU A 364 8.84 8.28 10.28
N VAL A 365 8.29 8.96 11.29
CA VAL A 365 8.78 10.29 11.70
C VAL A 365 10.25 10.28 12.10
N PRO A 366 10.72 9.40 13.01
CA PRO A 366 12.14 9.38 13.40
C PRO A 366 13.06 9.07 12.21
N PHE A 367 12.66 8.10 11.37
CA PHE A 367 13.50 7.68 10.25
C PHE A 367 13.56 8.70 9.13
N PHE A 368 12.52 9.49 8.88
CA PHE A 368 12.63 10.62 7.94
C PHE A 368 13.64 11.68 8.39
N PHE A 369 13.83 11.86 9.70
CA PHE A 369 14.86 12.78 10.20
C PHE A 369 16.28 12.22 10.11
N ILE A 370 16.49 10.94 10.44
CA ILE A 370 17.82 10.34 10.53
C ILE A 370 18.27 9.68 9.21
N SER A 371 17.36 9.43 8.27
CA SER A 371 17.65 8.70 7.02
C SER A 371 18.75 9.36 6.19
N GLY A 372 18.80 10.69 6.13
CA GLY A 372 19.85 11.43 5.43
C GLY A 372 21.24 11.14 6.00
N MET A 373 21.37 11.10 7.32
CA MET A 373 22.65 10.76 8.00
C MET A 373 23.04 9.30 7.76
N ILE A 374 22.06 8.39 7.77
CA ILE A 374 22.29 6.96 7.51
C ILE A 374 22.79 6.77 6.07
N ILE A 375 22.15 7.42 5.10
CA ILE A 375 22.52 7.34 3.68
C ILE A 375 23.92 7.92 3.45
N GLN A 376 24.27 9.04 4.09
CA GLN A 376 25.60 9.64 3.99
C GLN A 376 26.70 8.74 4.56
N LYS A 377 26.43 8.02 5.65
CA LYS A 377 27.42 7.14 6.30
C LYS A 377 27.57 5.77 5.61
N LEU A 378 26.48 5.17 5.20
CA LEU A 378 26.47 3.80 4.68
C LEU A 378 26.41 3.73 3.14
N GLY A 379 25.98 4.80 2.49
CA GLY A 379 25.70 4.80 1.05
C GLY A 379 24.32 4.24 0.70
N HIS A 380 23.89 4.41 -0.55
CA HIS A 380 22.53 4.06 -0.99
C HIS A 380 22.28 2.54 -1.03
N THR A 381 23.24 1.75 -1.52
CA THR A 381 23.05 0.29 -1.72
C THR A 381 22.88 -0.49 -0.41
N PRO A 382 23.76 -0.31 0.63
CA PRO A 382 23.56 -0.98 1.92
C PRO A 382 22.26 -0.58 2.60
N VAL A 383 21.88 0.72 2.49
CA VAL A 383 20.63 1.23 3.06
C VAL A 383 19.42 0.58 2.40
N MET A 384 19.42 0.37 1.08
CA MET A 384 18.37 -0.40 0.39
C MET A 384 18.30 -1.83 0.89
N ALA A 385 19.45 -2.50 1.06
CA ALA A 385 19.48 -3.88 1.58
C ALA A 385 18.92 -3.98 3.00
N ILE A 386 19.24 -3.04 3.89
CA ILE A 386 18.68 -2.95 5.24
C ILE A 386 17.16 -2.78 5.18
N ALA A 387 16.66 -1.93 4.30
CA ALA A 387 15.23 -1.69 4.15
C ALA A 387 14.48 -2.93 3.65
N ILE A 388 15.02 -3.65 2.65
CA ILE A 388 14.45 -4.90 2.14
C ILE A 388 14.47 -5.99 3.23
N GLY A 389 15.60 -6.16 3.94
CA GLY A 389 15.74 -7.12 5.03
C GLY A 389 14.79 -6.83 6.19
N SER A 390 14.61 -5.56 6.56
CA SER A 390 13.64 -5.14 7.57
C SER A 390 12.19 -5.41 7.13
N LEU A 391 11.85 -5.18 5.86
CA LEU A 391 10.55 -5.51 5.29
C LEU A 391 10.29 -7.02 5.32
N ALA A 392 11.29 -7.82 4.96
CA ALA A 392 11.23 -9.27 5.03
C ALA A 392 10.97 -9.76 6.47
N LEU A 393 11.72 -9.21 7.44
CA LEU A 393 11.55 -9.52 8.86
C LEU A 393 10.15 -9.14 9.35
N ARG A 394 9.68 -7.92 9.04
CA ARG A 394 8.35 -7.43 9.42
C ARG A 394 7.25 -8.36 8.93
N CYS A 395 7.26 -8.71 7.64
CA CYS A 395 6.28 -9.64 7.07
C CYS A 395 6.35 -11.03 7.73
N SER A 396 7.56 -11.56 7.99
CA SER A 396 7.72 -12.87 8.64
C SER A 396 7.24 -12.88 10.08
N LEU A 397 7.42 -11.77 10.81
CA LEU A 397 6.94 -11.65 12.19
C LEU A 397 5.42 -11.66 12.27
N TYR A 398 4.69 -11.15 11.27
CA TYR A 398 3.22 -11.19 11.25
C TYR A 398 2.67 -12.63 11.26
N TYR A 399 3.39 -13.59 10.70
CA TYR A 399 3.02 -15.01 10.78
C TYR A 399 3.01 -15.55 12.21
N LEU A 400 3.92 -15.05 13.07
CA LEU A 400 4.09 -15.54 14.46
C LEU A 400 3.10 -14.89 15.44
N VAL A 401 2.34 -13.90 15.01
CA VAL A 401 1.42 -13.17 15.89
C VAL A 401 0.16 -13.99 16.13
N VAL A 402 -0.04 -14.38 17.38
CA VAL A 402 -1.28 -15.00 17.89
C VAL A 402 -2.09 -13.98 18.68
N ASN A 403 -1.45 -13.21 19.56
CA ASN A 403 -2.09 -12.14 20.31
C ASN A 403 -2.00 -10.82 19.50
N PRO A 404 -3.15 -10.17 19.14
CA PRO A 404 -3.17 -9.03 18.24
C PRO A 404 -2.37 -7.81 18.74
N TRP A 405 -2.11 -7.68 20.04
CA TRP A 405 -1.29 -6.59 20.58
C TRP A 405 0.19 -6.67 20.17
N TRP A 406 0.68 -7.84 19.74
CA TRP A 406 2.05 -7.99 19.26
C TRP A 406 2.30 -7.37 17.87
N PHE A 407 1.25 -6.98 17.13
CA PHE A 407 1.45 -6.16 15.93
C PHE A 407 2.12 -4.82 16.27
N LEU A 408 1.78 -4.21 17.41
CA LEU A 408 2.24 -2.88 17.78
C LEU A 408 3.77 -2.71 17.83
N PRO A 409 4.55 -3.57 18.52
CA PRO A 409 6.01 -3.45 18.49
C PRO A 409 6.62 -3.77 17.12
N ILE A 410 5.99 -4.62 16.31
CA ILE A 410 6.46 -4.95 14.96
C ILE A 410 6.37 -3.72 14.04
N GLU A 411 5.38 -2.85 14.27
CA GLU A 411 5.20 -1.63 13.47
C GLU A 411 6.35 -0.62 13.59
N LEU A 412 7.17 -0.70 14.62
CA LEU A 412 8.41 0.11 14.70
C LEU A 412 9.37 -0.17 13.55
N LEU A 413 9.33 -1.39 12.98
CA LEU A 413 10.11 -1.75 11.79
C LEU A 413 9.69 -0.98 10.53
N ASN A 414 8.52 -0.31 10.55
CA ASN A 414 8.07 0.53 9.43
C ASN A 414 9.07 1.65 9.12
N GLY A 415 9.73 2.19 10.12
CA GLY A 415 10.76 3.20 9.93
C GLY A 415 11.93 2.73 9.07
N LEU A 416 12.38 1.49 9.28
CA LEU A 416 13.43 0.87 8.47
C LEU A 416 12.90 0.40 7.11
N SER A 417 11.74 -0.25 7.08
CA SER A 417 11.21 -0.89 5.87
C SER A 417 10.62 0.12 4.87
N TYR A 418 9.88 1.13 5.34
CA TYR A 418 9.25 2.15 4.50
C TYR A 418 9.97 3.52 4.59
N GLY A 419 10.15 4.07 5.81
CA GLY A 419 10.69 5.41 5.99
C GLY A 419 12.09 5.57 5.39
N LEU A 420 12.97 4.61 5.67
CA LEU A 420 14.33 4.59 5.13
C LEU A 420 14.32 4.27 3.63
N PHE A 421 13.50 3.28 3.19
CA PHE A 421 13.39 2.92 1.77
C PHE A 421 12.90 4.10 0.92
N HIS A 422 11.85 4.79 1.34
CA HIS A 422 11.29 5.92 0.59
C HIS A 422 12.31 7.06 0.43
N THR A 423 13.10 7.31 1.47
CA THR A 423 14.14 8.35 1.42
C THR A 423 15.30 7.95 0.52
N VAL A 424 15.80 6.70 0.62
CA VAL A 424 16.91 6.23 -0.22
C VAL A 424 16.49 6.11 -1.67
N MET A 425 15.25 5.71 -1.96
CA MET A 425 14.66 5.65 -3.29
C MET A 425 14.69 7.03 -3.97
N ALA A 426 14.19 8.06 -3.27
CA ALA A 426 14.15 9.43 -3.79
C ALA A 426 15.57 10.03 -3.94
N SER A 427 16.46 9.78 -2.97
CA SER A 427 17.84 10.24 -2.99
C SER A 427 18.64 9.61 -4.12
N TYR A 428 18.54 8.29 -4.29
CA TYR A 428 19.24 7.57 -5.34
C TYR A 428 18.74 7.96 -6.74
N ALA A 429 17.43 8.10 -6.92
CA ALA A 429 16.86 8.60 -8.17
C ALA A 429 17.40 9.98 -8.55
N SER A 430 17.58 10.88 -7.58
CA SER A 430 18.19 12.19 -7.82
C SER A 430 19.68 12.11 -8.13
N HIS A 431 20.40 11.16 -7.51
CA HIS A 431 21.84 10.96 -7.69
C HIS A 431 22.19 10.43 -9.10
N ILE A 432 21.38 9.50 -9.63
CA ILE A 432 21.61 8.89 -10.96
C ILE A 432 21.02 9.71 -12.11
N ALA A 433 20.27 10.76 -11.82
CA ALA A 433 19.60 11.56 -12.84
C ALA A 433 20.60 12.43 -13.61
N PRO A 434 20.57 12.40 -14.96
CA PRO A 434 21.32 13.35 -15.77
C PRO A 434 20.93 14.81 -15.46
N PRO A 435 21.84 15.79 -15.68
CA PRO A 435 21.52 17.19 -15.49
C PRO A 435 20.25 17.62 -16.24
N GLY A 436 19.27 18.18 -15.53
CA GLY A 436 17.98 18.61 -16.09
C GLY A 436 16.92 17.52 -16.22
N ALA A 437 17.24 16.23 -15.94
CA ALA A 437 16.30 15.10 -16.07
C ALA A 437 15.80 14.56 -14.71
N GLN A 438 16.12 15.22 -13.59
CA GLN A 438 15.77 14.75 -12.24
C GLN A 438 14.26 14.51 -12.06
N ALA A 439 13.41 15.44 -12.54
CA ALA A 439 11.96 15.30 -12.41
C ALA A 439 11.42 14.10 -13.22
N THR A 440 11.97 13.87 -14.42
CA THR A 440 11.58 12.72 -15.27
C THR A 440 11.95 11.40 -14.62
N LEU A 441 13.17 11.28 -14.09
CA LEU A 441 13.60 10.04 -13.45
C LEU A 441 12.83 9.77 -12.15
N GLN A 442 12.53 10.80 -11.36
CA GLN A 442 11.65 10.69 -10.20
C GLN A 442 10.24 10.20 -10.60
N ALA A 443 9.71 10.70 -11.74
CA ALA A 443 8.41 10.24 -12.25
C ALA A 443 8.44 8.76 -12.67
N ILE A 444 9.51 8.32 -13.34
CA ILE A 444 9.69 6.91 -13.73
C ILE A 444 9.78 6.00 -12.49
N VAL A 445 10.56 6.40 -11.49
CA VAL A 445 10.69 5.64 -10.22
C VAL A 445 9.34 5.55 -9.49
N ARG A 446 8.57 6.65 -9.42
CA ARG A 446 7.22 6.63 -8.86
C ARG A 446 6.27 5.74 -9.64
N ALA A 447 6.33 5.76 -10.98
CA ALA A 447 5.53 4.90 -11.84
C ALA A 447 5.86 3.41 -11.60
N CYS A 448 7.15 3.09 -11.46
CA CYS A 448 7.63 1.75 -11.15
C CYS A 448 7.12 1.27 -9.78
N PHE A 449 7.18 2.13 -8.75
CA PHE A 449 6.62 1.86 -7.43
C PHE A 449 5.10 1.64 -7.49
N SER A 450 4.35 2.50 -8.19
CA SER A 450 2.90 2.37 -8.38
C SER A 450 2.51 1.10 -9.14
N SER A 451 3.32 0.67 -10.11
CA SER A 451 3.12 -0.61 -10.80
C SER A 451 3.29 -1.79 -9.83
N GLY A 452 4.23 -1.69 -8.88
CA GLY A 452 4.35 -2.63 -7.77
C GLY A 452 3.09 -2.68 -6.89
N LEU A 453 2.56 -1.51 -6.50
CA LEU A 453 1.30 -1.43 -5.75
C LEU A 453 0.12 -2.08 -6.49
N SER A 454 0.03 -1.90 -7.81
CA SER A 454 -0.98 -2.54 -8.65
C SER A 454 -0.84 -4.07 -8.62
N THR A 455 0.38 -4.59 -8.77
CA THR A 455 0.66 -6.02 -8.68
C THR A 455 0.33 -6.58 -7.29
N ALA A 456 0.55 -5.80 -6.23
CA ALA A 456 0.20 -6.17 -4.86
C ALA A 456 -1.29 -6.43 -4.66
N GLY A 457 -2.15 -5.64 -5.29
CA GLY A 457 -3.60 -5.88 -5.28
C GLY A 457 -3.94 -7.27 -5.80
N PHE A 458 -3.48 -7.59 -7.02
CA PHE A 458 -3.74 -8.86 -7.67
C PHE A 458 -3.15 -10.06 -6.91
N LEU A 459 -1.85 -10.01 -6.60
CA LEU A 459 -1.18 -11.10 -5.90
C LEU A 459 -1.70 -11.25 -4.47
N GLY A 460 -1.83 -10.13 -3.75
CA GLY A 460 -2.29 -10.13 -2.35
C GLY A 460 -3.71 -10.66 -2.21
N GLY A 461 -4.64 -10.25 -3.08
CA GLY A 461 -6.01 -10.74 -3.06
C GLY A 461 -6.11 -12.25 -3.27
N ASN A 462 -5.34 -12.79 -4.23
CA ASN A 462 -5.28 -14.23 -4.48
C ASN A 462 -4.62 -15.00 -3.31
N LEU A 463 -3.48 -14.52 -2.79
CA LEU A 463 -2.78 -15.16 -1.69
C LEU A 463 -3.61 -15.13 -0.39
N MET A 464 -4.21 -13.98 -0.05
CA MET A 464 -5.07 -13.85 1.13
C MET A 464 -6.28 -14.80 1.08
N HIS A 465 -6.86 -14.97 -0.10
CA HIS A 465 -7.99 -15.88 -0.27
C HIS A 465 -7.57 -17.36 -0.18
N SER A 466 -6.43 -17.74 -0.78
CA SER A 466 -6.01 -19.15 -0.88
C SER A 466 -5.24 -19.64 0.34
N LEU A 467 -4.41 -18.80 0.96
CA LEU A 467 -3.52 -19.16 2.06
C LEU A 467 -3.93 -18.57 3.41
N GLY A 468 -4.85 -17.58 3.40
CA GLY A 468 -5.14 -16.77 4.57
C GLY A 468 -4.03 -15.74 4.88
N GLY A 469 -4.28 -14.86 5.88
CA GLY A 469 -3.39 -13.75 6.18
C GLY A 469 -1.99 -14.17 6.64
N SER A 470 -1.90 -15.06 7.63
CA SER A 470 -0.64 -15.45 8.24
C SER A 470 0.35 -16.06 7.23
N LEU A 471 -0.08 -17.05 6.45
CA LEU A 471 0.78 -17.68 5.44
C LEU A 471 1.11 -16.73 4.27
N THR A 472 0.20 -15.84 3.91
CA THR A 472 0.48 -14.82 2.90
C THR A 472 1.63 -13.91 3.32
N PHE A 473 1.61 -13.39 4.55
CA PHE A 473 2.70 -12.54 5.05
C PHE A 473 4.01 -13.31 5.22
N LEU A 474 3.97 -14.58 5.64
CA LEU A 474 5.16 -15.42 5.67
C LEU A 474 5.76 -15.62 4.27
N ALA A 475 4.94 -15.94 3.27
CA ALA A 475 5.39 -16.12 1.89
C ALA A 475 6.06 -14.85 1.34
N VAL A 476 5.47 -13.67 1.60
CA VAL A 476 6.04 -12.37 1.24
C VAL A 476 7.35 -12.11 1.99
N GLY A 477 7.43 -12.48 3.27
CA GLY A 477 8.65 -12.38 4.08
C GLY A 477 9.78 -13.22 3.50
N ILE A 478 9.53 -14.50 3.23
CA ILE A 478 10.52 -15.42 2.63
C ILE A 478 10.97 -14.91 1.25
N PHE A 479 10.01 -14.48 0.42
CA PHE A 479 10.33 -13.91 -0.90
C PHE A 479 11.27 -12.69 -0.78
N ASN A 480 10.98 -11.76 0.14
CA ASN A 480 11.82 -10.57 0.34
C ASN A 480 13.20 -10.91 0.93
N PHE A 481 13.35 -11.94 1.78
CA PHE A 481 14.66 -12.44 2.22
C PHE A 481 15.46 -12.99 1.04
N GLY A 482 14.84 -13.83 0.20
CA GLY A 482 15.47 -14.33 -1.02
C GLY A 482 15.87 -13.21 -1.97
N PHE A 483 14.97 -12.23 -2.18
CA PHE A 483 15.24 -11.06 -3.02
C PHE A 483 16.37 -10.19 -2.45
N CYS A 484 16.43 -9.97 -1.13
CA CYS A 484 17.51 -9.24 -0.49
C CYS A 484 18.88 -9.91 -0.75
N PHE A 485 18.95 -11.22 -0.62
CA PHE A 485 20.16 -11.99 -0.93
C PHE A 485 20.58 -11.84 -2.41
N VAL A 486 19.63 -11.97 -3.34
CA VAL A 486 19.86 -11.78 -4.78
C VAL A 486 20.32 -10.34 -5.07
N PHE A 487 19.66 -9.34 -4.48
CA PHE A 487 20.00 -7.93 -4.64
C PHE A 487 21.46 -7.65 -4.22
N VAL A 488 21.84 -8.10 -3.01
CA VAL A 488 23.21 -7.90 -2.50
C VAL A 488 24.22 -8.62 -3.37
N SER A 489 23.93 -9.85 -3.79
CA SER A 489 24.81 -10.64 -4.66
C SER A 489 25.01 -9.98 -6.03
N LEU A 490 23.93 -9.50 -6.66
CA LEU A 490 24.00 -8.81 -7.96
C LEU A 490 24.75 -7.47 -7.84
N GLN A 491 24.54 -6.71 -6.77
CA GLN A 491 25.28 -5.48 -6.53
C GLN A 491 26.79 -5.75 -6.42
N PHE A 492 27.17 -6.79 -5.66
CA PHE A 492 28.58 -7.19 -5.53
C PHE A 492 29.17 -7.60 -6.89
N LEU A 493 28.45 -8.38 -7.69
CA LEU A 493 28.89 -8.78 -9.03
C LEU A 493 29.04 -7.59 -9.98
N ILE A 494 28.09 -6.66 -9.98
CA ILE A 494 28.13 -5.45 -10.80
C ILE A 494 29.37 -4.61 -10.43
N ILE A 495 29.60 -4.36 -9.14
CA ILE A 495 30.76 -3.60 -8.67
C ILE A 495 32.07 -4.29 -9.10
N LYS A 496 32.20 -5.59 -8.88
CA LYS A 496 33.38 -6.37 -9.25
C LYS A 496 33.63 -6.36 -10.77
N PHE A 497 32.57 -6.50 -11.58
CA PHE A 497 32.70 -6.52 -13.04
C PHE A 497 33.13 -5.14 -13.59
N PHE A 498 32.57 -4.06 -13.09
CA PHE A 498 32.93 -2.71 -13.52
C PHE A 498 34.29 -2.27 -12.98
N SER A 499 34.67 -2.66 -11.77
CA SER A 499 36.03 -2.44 -11.24
C SER A 499 37.09 -3.15 -12.09
N HIS A 500 36.83 -4.40 -12.51
CA HIS A 500 37.76 -5.15 -13.38
C HIS A 500 37.89 -4.53 -14.79
N ARG A 501 36.82 -3.91 -15.30
CA ARG A 501 36.84 -3.26 -16.61
C ARG A 501 37.65 -1.94 -16.57
N LYS A 502 37.62 -1.22 -15.47
CA LYS A 502 38.40 0.00 -15.25
C LYS A 502 39.91 -0.31 -15.16
N ILE A 503 40.30 -1.37 -14.46
CA ILE A 503 41.68 -1.83 -14.36
C ILE A 503 42.23 -2.33 -15.72
N LYS A 504 41.40 -2.99 -16.54
CA LYS A 504 41.80 -3.44 -17.89
C LYS A 504 41.86 -2.30 -18.92
N GLY A 505 41.11 -1.21 -18.73
CA GLY A 505 41.15 -0.01 -19.56
C GLY A 505 42.39 0.84 -19.32
N ASP A 506 42.85 0.93 -18.06
CA ASP A 506 44.06 1.68 -17.70
C ASP A 506 45.37 0.96 -18.02
N SER A 507 45.37 -0.35 -18.20
CA SER A 507 46.59 -1.10 -18.60
C SER A 507 46.89 -1.05 -20.10
N GLY A 508 46.08 -0.37 -20.90
CA GLY A 508 46.26 -0.20 -22.35
C GLY A 508 46.98 1.09 -22.78
N TYR A 509 47.26 2.00 -21.87
CA TYR A 509 47.96 3.25 -22.16
C TYR A 509 49.22 3.43 -21.29
N MET A 510 50.24 2.62 -21.53
CA MET A 510 51.61 2.90 -21.13
C MET A 510 52.54 2.36 -22.22
N SER A 511 52.88 3.22 -23.18
CA SER A 511 54.14 3.18 -23.88
C SER A 511 54.75 4.59 -23.77
N PRO A 512 55.88 4.76 -23.07
CA PRO A 512 56.58 6.03 -23.11
C PRO A 512 57.48 6.06 -24.36
N SER A 513 57.12 6.86 -25.36
CA SER A 513 58.06 7.26 -26.38
C SER A 513 58.98 8.32 -25.77
N SER A 514 60.24 7.91 -25.53
CA SER A 514 61.36 8.79 -25.30
C SER A 514 61.59 9.67 -26.55
N SER A 515 61.38 10.97 -26.43
CA SER A 515 62.01 11.98 -27.29
C SER A 515 62.29 13.22 -26.44
N THR A 516 63.54 13.44 -26.15
CA THR A 516 64.13 14.68 -25.63
C THR A 516 63.86 15.81 -26.63
N PRO A 517 63.47 17.01 -26.19
CA PRO A 517 63.65 18.24 -26.97
C PRO A 517 64.81 19.05 -26.39
N SER A 518 65.73 19.42 -27.29
CA SER A 518 66.76 20.41 -27.14
C SER A 518 66.17 21.80 -26.89
N ALA A 519 66.91 22.57 -26.07
CA ALA A 519 66.67 23.97 -25.76
C ALA A 519 66.86 24.88 -27.01
N GLU A 520 66.01 25.88 -27.16
CA GLU A 520 66.37 27.22 -27.61
C GLU A 520 65.16 28.20 -27.44
N ASP A 521 65.44 29.22 -26.68
CA ASP A 521 65.15 30.68 -26.77
C ASP A 521 63.70 31.18 -27.10
N SER A 522 63.12 31.95 -26.22
CA SER A 522 63.09 33.43 -26.15
C SER A 522 61.92 33.94 -25.31
N SER A 523 62.27 34.71 -24.33
CA SER A 523 61.60 35.86 -23.68
C SER A 523 60.30 36.38 -24.31
N VAL A 524 59.31 36.66 -23.44
CA VAL A 524 58.59 37.95 -23.26
C VAL A 524 57.27 37.73 -22.47
N GLY A 525 57.01 38.53 -21.43
CA GLY A 525 55.70 38.99 -20.98
C GLY A 525 55.16 38.41 -19.69
N ILE A 526 55.48 39.10 -18.60
CA ILE A 526 54.84 38.96 -17.27
C ILE A 526 53.46 39.62 -17.29
N GLU A 527 52.40 38.89 -16.93
CA GLU A 527 51.24 39.52 -16.31
C GLU A 527 50.75 38.59 -15.16
N GLU A 528 50.82 39.14 -13.96
CA GLU A 528 50.29 38.58 -12.73
C GLU A 528 48.78 38.54 -12.75
N SER A 529 48.18 37.38 -12.49
CA SER A 529 46.83 37.31 -11.94
C SER A 529 46.74 36.19 -10.89
N SER A 530 46.25 36.57 -9.74
CA SER A 530 46.18 35.88 -8.47
C SER A 530 45.51 34.51 -8.49
N PRO A 531 45.87 33.57 -7.59
CA PRO A 531 45.30 32.24 -7.56
C PRO A 531 43.93 32.19 -6.84
N VAL A 532 42.94 31.65 -7.53
CA VAL A 532 41.68 31.19 -6.93
C VAL A 532 41.96 29.88 -6.20
N LYS A 533 41.70 29.86 -4.92
CA LYS A 533 41.79 28.67 -4.06
C LYS A 533 40.68 27.67 -4.44
N GLU A 534 41.05 26.50 -4.95
CA GLU A 534 40.23 25.30 -4.93
C GLU A 534 40.15 24.72 -3.51
N PRO A 535 38.98 24.22 -3.06
CA PRO A 535 38.91 23.47 -1.83
C PRO A 535 39.29 22.00 -2.07
N LEU A 536 40.23 21.53 -1.30
CA LEU A 536 40.61 20.14 -1.12
C LEU A 536 39.38 19.27 -0.81
N VAL A 537 39.15 18.25 -1.64
CA VAL A 537 38.34 17.09 -1.31
C VAL A 537 39.25 16.02 -0.77
N GLU A 538 39.25 15.85 0.55
CA GLU A 538 39.87 14.70 1.21
C GLU A 538 38.90 13.49 1.09
N ASP A 539 39.49 12.37 0.71
CA ASP A 539 38.98 11.01 0.71
C ASP A 539 38.47 10.60 2.10
N VAL A 540 37.20 10.07 2.18
CA VAL A 540 36.82 8.88 2.97
C VAL A 540 35.62 8.16 2.30
#